data_16e8f425eeb30be035242efff7820dee
#
_entry.id   16e8f425eeb30be035242efff7820dee
#
_cell.length_a   1.000
_cell.length_b   1.000
_cell.length_c   1.000
_cell.angle_alpha   90.00
_cell.angle_beta   90.00
_cell.angle_gamma   90.00
#
_symmetry.space_group_name_H-M   'P 1'
#
loop_
_entity.id
_entity.type
_entity.pdbx_description
1 polymer ?
#
loop_
_entity_poly.entity_id
_entity_poly.type
_entity_poly.pdbx_seq_one_letter_code
_entity_poly.pdbx_strand_id
1 'polypeptide(L)'
;HAVATANCTTALHLALLAAGVGPGDEVVVSPHSFIASANAILHDGASPVFVDIRADTLNMDEQAVESAVTPCTKAILAIHQIGRPAELTTLAETARRHHLTLIEDAACAIGSEYRGRPIGCNDWSPLVCFSFHPRKVLSTGDGGMITTNDAQLARRLRLLRQHGMSVNDLERHKARTIVTEEYPILGYNYRLTDVQASIGLGQLRRLDALLARRRAIAARYDAALAGAPGVQLFREPPHCRWNQQTYLVRLPGVTAARRDAFMQALLDAGIASRRGVMSIHREACYIERFGRQSFPESEAASDQCVCLPLYTQMTDVEINQVVAAVRQHAPRA
;
A
#
# COMPACT_ATOMS: atom_id res chain seq x y z
N HIS A 1 13.80 -10.95 8.99
CA HIS A 1 14.70 -9.87 8.57
C HIS A 1 13.92 -8.63 8.18
N ALA A 2 14.53 -7.47 8.39
CA ALA A 2 14.01 -6.18 7.94
C ALA A 2 15.14 -5.39 7.25
N VAL A 3 14.82 -4.79 6.09
CA VAL A 3 15.76 -4.00 5.28
C VAL A 3 15.15 -2.62 5.05
N ALA A 4 15.67 -1.61 5.76
CA ALA A 4 15.20 -0.24 5.65
C ALA A 4 15.61 0.39 4.30
N THR A 5 14.74 1.20 3.71
CA THR A 5 14.94 1.89 2.43
C THR A 5 14.55 3.36 2.51
N ALA A 6 15.00 4.17 1.54
CA ALA A 6 14.72 5.61 1.49
C ALA A 6 13.22 5.95 1.42
N ASN A 7 12.41 5.09 0.81
CA ASN A 7 10.95 5.19 0.73
C ASN A 7 10.34 3.85 0.26
N CYS A 8 9.01 3.75 0.23
CA CYS A 8 8.34 2.52 -0.19
C CYS A 8 8.48 2.24 -1.70
N THR A 9 8.57 3.25 -2.55
CA THR A 9 8.76 3.05 -3.99
C THR A 9 10.08 2.34 -4.25
N THR A 10 11.16 2.74 -3.55
CA THR A 10 12.44 2.06 -3.62
C THR A 10 12.41 0.67 -2.96
N ALA A 11 11.58 0.47 -1.95
CA ALA A 11 11.34 -0.86 -1.38
C ALA A 11 10.69 -1.81 -2.40
N LEU A 12 9.63 -1.36 -3.08
CA LEU A 12 8.96 -2.13 -4.13
C LEU A 12 9.91 -2.47 -5.30
N HIS A 13 10.66 -1.48 -5.78
CA HIS A 13 11.68 -1.68 -6.82
C HIS A 13 12.70 -2.75 -6.40
N LEU A 14 13.28 -2.64 -5.20
CA LEU A 14 14.23 -3.64 -4.71
C LEU A 14 13.59 -5.02 -4.50
N ALA A 15 12.34 -5.10 -4.08
CA ALA A 15 11.63 -6.36 -3.90
C ALA A 15 11.41 -7.07 -5.24
N LEU A 16 11.01 -6.34 -6.28
CA LEU A 16 10.86 -6.86 -7.64
C LEU A 16 12.21 -7.35 -8.21
N LEU A 17 13.27 -6.56 -8.09
CA LEU A 17 14.63 -6.98 -8.49
C LEU A 17 15.11 -8.21 -7.71
N ALA A 18 14.83 -8.29 -6.40
CA ALA A 18 15.20 -9.44 -5.60
C ALA A 18 14.43 -10.71 -5.99
N ALA A 19 13.16 -10.55 -6.43
CA ALA A 19 12.35 -11.61 -7.00
C ALA A 19 12.78 -12.03 -8.42
N GLY A 20 13.74 -11.34 -9.02
CA GLY A 20 14.26 -11.62 -10.36
C GLY A 20 13.37 -11.09 -11.47
N VAL A 21 12.53 -10.09 -11.19
CA VAL A 21 11.74 -9.39 -12.21
C VAL A 21 12.67 -8.49 -13.05
N GLY A 22 12.44 -8.46 -14.33
CA GLY A 22 13.26 -7.67 -15.29
C GLY A 22 12.58 -7.47 -16.64
N PRO A 23 13.34 -6.98 -17.64
CA PRO A 23 12.79 -6.71 -18.97
C PRO A 23 12.16 -7.93 -19.62
N GLY A 24 10.93 -7.76 -20.12
CA GLY A 24 10.15 -8.82 -20.75
C GLY A 24 9.26 -9.62 -19.79
N ASP A 25 9.45 -9.47 -18.49
CA ASP A 25 8.57 -10.08 -17.48
C ASP A 25 7.29 -9.28 -17.30
N GLU A 26 6.27 -9.95 -16.75
CA GLU A 26 5.00 -9.37 -16.36
C GLU A 26 4.78 -9.51 -14.86
N VAL A 27 4.14 -8.51 -14.26
CA VAL A 27 3.72 -8.54 -12.87
C VAL A 27 2.23 -8.25 -12.78
N VAL A 28 1.48 -9.20 -12.22
CA VAL A 28 0.04 -9.03 -11.97
C VAL A 28 -0.15 -8.07 -10.80
N VAL A 29 -0.96 -7.02 -11.01
CA VAL A 29 -1.18 -5.95 -10.04
C VAL A 29 -2.58 -5.34 -10.19
N SER A 30 -3.13 -4.69 -9.16
CA SER A 30 -4.39 -3.95 -9.27
C SER A 30 -4.16 -2.57 -9.91
N PRO A 31 -5.06 -2.10 -10.81
CA PRO A 31 -5.03 -0.73 -11.30
C PRO A 31 -5.51 0.30 -10.27
N HIS A 32 -6.18 -0.13 -9.20
CA HIS A 32 -6.69 0.73 -8.12
C HIS A 32 -5.65 0.86 -7.02
N SER A 33 -4.67 1.74 -7.19
CA SER A 33 -3.60 1.99 -6.23
C SER A 33 -2.96 3.35 -6.45
N PHE A 34 -2.05 3.73 -5.54
CA PHE A 34 -1.12 4.82 -5.83
C PHE A 34 -0.17 4.37 -6.94
N ILE A 35 0.09 5.28 -7.86
CA ILE A 35 0.85 4.98 -9.10
C ILE A 35 2.22 4.32 -8.88
N ALA A 36 2.83 4.51 -7.70
CA ALA A 36 4.14 3.95 -7.36
C ALA A 36 4.18 2.42 -7.44
N SER A 37 3.07 1.72 -7.15
CA SER A 37 3.01 0.25 -7.24
C SER A 37 3.29 -0.24 -8.66
N ALA A 38 2.66 0.37 -9.67
CA ALA A 38 2.89 0.00 -11.06
C ALA A 38 4.15 0.66 -11.65
N ASN A 39 4.52 1.87 -11.20
CA ASN A 39 5.78 2.50 -11.63
C ASN A 39 6.99 1.69 -11.23
N ALA A 40 7.00 1.06 -10.05
CA ALA A 40 8.11 0.20 -9.63
C ALA A 40 8.34 -0.97 -10.60
N ILE A 41 7.25 -1.56 -11.14
CA ILE A 41 7.33 -2.61 -12.17
C ILE A 41 7.98 -2.07 -13.45
N LEU A 42 7.56 -0.87 -13.89
CA LEU A 42 8.11 -0.23 -15.08
C LEU A 42 9.58 0.17 -14.92
N HIS A 43 10.02 0.52 -13.70
CA HIS A 43 11.42 0.85 -13.43
C HIS A 43 12.35 -0.35 -13.64
N ASP A 44 11.85 -1.58 -13.45
CA ASP A 44 12.60 -2.83 -13.71
C ASP A 44 12.52 -3.27 -15.19
N GLY A 45 11.84 -2.50 -16.04
CA GLY A 45 11.63 -2.85 -17.46
C GLY A 45 10.57 -3.91 -17.68
N ALA A 46 9.88 -4.34 -16.64
CA ALA A 46 8.75 -5.27 -16.70
C ALA A 46 7.43 -4.54 -17.03
N SER A 47 6.38 -5.29 -17.31
CA SER A 47 5.06 -4.76 -17.64
C SER A 47 4.02 -5.10 -16.56
N PRO A 48 3.22 -4.13 -16.08
CA PRO A 48 2.09 -4.42 -15.20
C PRO A 48 0.95 -5.07 -16.00
N VAL A 49 0.42 -6.18 -15.50
CA VAL A 49 -0.81 -6.81 -15.98
C VAL A 49 -1.90 -6.51 -14.96
N PHE A 50 -2.86 -5.68 -15.34
CA PHE A 50 -3.88 -5.23 -14.40
C PHE A 50 -5.01 -6.24 -14.25
N VAL A 51 -5.37 -6.49 -12.98
CA VAL A 51 -6.57 -7.25 -12.57
C VAL A 51 -7.46 -6.33 -11.75
N ASP A 52 -8.76 -6.28 -12.07
CA ASP A 52 -9.72 -5.43 -11.39
C ASP A 52 -9.84 -5.77 -9.89
N ILE A 53 -10.57 -4.97 -9.17
CA ILE A 53 -10.75 -5.11 -7.73
C ILE A 53 -12.12 -5.66 -7.38
N ARG A 54 -12.27 -6.13 -6.16
CA ARG A 54 -13.57 -6.42 -5.55
C ARG A 54 -14.19 -5.13 -5.01
N ALA A 55 -15.47 -4.93 -5.24
CA ALA A 55 -16.22 -3.75 -4.79
C ALA A 55 -16.29 -3.61 -3.26
N ASP A 56 -16.26 -4.72 -2.52
CA ASP A 56 -16.41 -4.78 -1.07
C ASP A 56 -15.11 -4.50 -0.30
N THR A 57 -13.98 -4.99 -0.80
CA THR A 57 -12.67 -4.84 -0.15
C THR A 57 -11.80 -3.74 -0.76
N LEU A 58 -12.01 -3.43 -2.04
CA LEU A 58 -11.17 -2.59 -2.90
C LEU A 58 -9.77 -3.18 -3.16
N ASN A 59 -9.53 -4.40 -2.75
CA ASN A 59 -8.33 -5.17 -3.07
C ASN A 59 -8.50 -5.87 -4.42
N MET A 60 -7.38 -6.29 -5.02
CA MET A 60 -7.36 -7.11 -6.23
C MET A 60 -8.36 -8.27 -6.11
N ASP A 61 -9.13 -8.53 -7.14
CA ASP A 61 -9.97 -9.72 -7.21
C ASP A 61 -9.10 -10.96 -7.36
N GLU A 62 -8.90 -11.65 -6.24
CA GLU A 62 -8.05 -12.82 -6.14
C GLU A 62 -8.52 -13.99 -7.02
N GLN A 63 -9.81 -14.03 -7.38
CA GLN A 63 -10.35 -15.07 -8.27
C GLN A 63 -10.01 -14.80 -9.75
N ALA A 64 -9.82 -13.53 -10.11
CA ALA A 64 -9.49 -13.14 -11.48
C ALA A 64 -7.98 -13.25 -11.80
N VAL A 65 -7.13 -13.37 -10.78
CA VAL A 65 -5.66 -13.43 -10.95
C VAL A 65 -5.22 -14.59 -11.82
N GLU A 66 -5.82 -15.76 -11.64
CA GLU A 66 -5.48 -16.98 -12.40
C GLU A 66 -5.56 -16.76 -13.92
N SER A 67 -6.59 -16.05 -14.38
CA SER A 67 -6.81 -15.77 -15.81
C SER A 67 -5.85 -14.72 -16.39
N ALA A 68 -5.18 -13.96 -15.54
CA ALA A 68 -4.21 -12.95 -15.93
C ALA A 68 -2.77 -13.49 -16.00
N VAL A 69 -2.54 -14.74 -15.57
CA VAL A 69 -1.21 -15.35 -15.62
C VAL A 69 -0.87 -15.77 -17.05
N THR A 70 0.29 -15.36 -17.50
CA THR A 70 0.88 -15.74 -18.79
C THR A 70 2.22 -16.44 -18.61
N PRO A 71 2.83 -17.00 -19.65
CA PRO A 71 4.21 -17.52 -19.56
C PRO A 71 5.28 -16.46 -19.20
N CYS A 72 4.97 -15.17 -19.38
CA CYS A 72 5.86 -14.05 -19.03
C CYS A 72 5.63 -13.57 -17.59
N THR A 73 4.58 -14.01 -16.90
CA THR A 73 4.29 -13.60 -15.53
C THR A 73 5.36 -14.10 -14.59
N LYS A 74 5.95 -13.19 -13.81
CA LYS A 74 7.03 -13.47 -12.85
C LYS A 74 6.60 -13.30 -11.40
N ALA A 75 5.70 -12.36 -11.13
CA ALA A 75 5.27 -12.05 -9.78
C ALA A 75 3.80 -11.58 -9.73
N ILE A 76 3.22 -11.67 -8.54
CA ILE A 76 1.97 -11.03 -8.17
C ILE A 76 2.31 -9.97 -7.13
N LEU A 77 1.91 -8.71 -7.37
CA LEU A 77 2.04 -7.61 -6.43
C LEU A 77 0.68 -7.35 -5.76
N ALA A 78 0.48 -7.95 -4.59
CA ALA A 78 -0.72 -7.78 -3.79
C ALA A 78 -0.67 -6.47 -3.01
N ILE A 79 -1.67 -5.60 -3.21
CA ILE A 79 -1.75 -4.31 -2.53
C ILE A 79 -2.74 -4.43 -1.38
N HIS A 80 -2.34 -4.03 -0.18
CA HIS A 80 -3.24 -3.89 0.97
C HIS A 80 -3.90 -2.51 0.93
N GLN A 81 -5.00 -2.42 0.17
CA GLN A 81 -5.61 -1.15 -0.17
C GLN A 81 -6.03 -0.35 1.05
N ILE A 82 -5.45 0.85 1.23
CA ILE A 82 -5.69 1.77 2.37
C ILE A 82 -5.52 1.12 3.76
N GLY A 83 -4.72 0.04 3.86
CA GLY A 83 -4.48 -0.71 5.09
C GLY A 83 -5.43 -1.89 5.31
N ARG A 84 -6.18 -2.28 4.29
CA ARG A 84 -7.04 -3.48 4.28
C ARG A 84 -6.27 -4.65 3.70
N PRO A 85 -6.05 -5.73 4.46
CA PRO A 85 -5.34 -6.89 3.93
C PRO A 85 -6.01 -7.48 2.68
N ALA A 86 -5.21 -7.81 1.68
CA ALA A 86 -5.66 -8.60 0.52
C ALA A 86 -5.93 -10.05 0.93
N GLU A 87 -6.63 -10.83 0.07
CA GLU A 87 -6.88 -12.26 0.30
C GLU A 87 -5.62 -13.10 0.06
N LEU A 88 -4.68 -13.00 1.01
CA LEU A 88 -3.33 -13.54 0.89
C LEU A 88 -3.30 -15.05 0.71
N THR A 89 -4.24 -15.81 1.31
CA THR A 89 -4.28 -17.27 1.18
C THR A 89 -4.47 -17.66 -0.29
N THR A 90 -5.48 -17.13 -0.95
CA THR A 90 -5.79 -17.41 -2.37
C THR A 90 -4.67 -16.94 -3.28
N LEU A 91 -4.14 -15.73 -3.06
CA LEU A 91 -3.04 -15.20 -3.85
C LEU A 91 -1.76 -16.03 -3.71
N ALA A 92 -1.43 -16.48 -2.48
CA ALA A 92 -0.27 -17.35 -2.24
C ALA A 92 -0.43 -18.73 -2.87
N GLU A 93 -1.65 -19.29 -2.87
CA GLU A 93 -1.94 -20.55 -3.54
C GLU A 93 -1.78 -20.43 -5.06
N THR A 94 -2.29 -19.37 -5.66
CA THR A 94 -2.12 -19.08 -7.10
C THR A 94 -0.63 -18.88 -7.43
N ALA A 95 0.09 -18.06 -6.66
CA ALA A 95 1.52 -17.86 -6.85
C ALA A 95 2.31 -19.19 -6.80
N ARG A 96 2.00 -20.06 -5.84
CA ARG A 96 2.65 -21.37 -5.73
C ARG A 96 2.34 -22.28 -6.92
N ARG A 97 1.08 -22.36 -7.39
CA ARG A 97 0.68 -23.18 -8.55
C ARG A 97 1.43 -22.80 -9.82
N HIS A 98 1.66 -21.50 -10.00
CA HIS A 98 2.30 -20.94 -11.19
C HIS A 98 3.79 -20.62 -11.00
N HIS A 99 4.39 -21.01 -9.86
CA HIS A 99 5.81 -20.72 -9.53
C HIS A 99 6.15 -19.23 -9.57
N LEU A 100 5.20 -18.36 -9.20
CA LEU A 100 5.34 -16.91 -9.14
C LEU A 100 5.80 -16.45 -7.75
N THR A 101 6.47 -15.31 -7.67
CA THR A 101 6.75 -14.66 -6.41
C THR A 101 5.57 -13.77 -6.00
N LEU A 102 4.98 -14.00 -4.82
CA LEU A 102 4.04 -13.07 -4.22
C LEU A 102 4.81 -11.97 -3.48
N ILE A 103 4.52 -10.72 -3.80
CA ILE A 103 5.08 -9.52 -3.15
C ILE A 103 3.91 -8.73 -2.58
N GLU A 104 4.03 -8.24 -1.34
CA GLU A 104 2.99 -7.42 -0.72
C GLU A 104 3.39 -5.94 -0.73
N ASP A 105 2.56 -5.10 -1.34
CA ASP A 105 2.59 -3.64 -1.13
C ASP A 105 1.78 -3.31 0.12
N ALA A 106 2.45 -3.28 1.24
CA ALA A 106 1.92 -2.96 2.56
C ALA A 106 2.15 -1.49 2.95
N ALA A 107 2.30 -0.59 1.94
CA ALA A 107 2.57 0.83 2.17
C ALA A 107 1.57 1.49 3.14
N CYS A 108 0.36 0.98 3.24
CA CYS A 108 -0.69 1.46 4.14
C CYS A 108 -1.01 0.50 5.29
N ALA A 109 -0.36 -0.67 5.40
CA ALA A 109 -0.88 -1.80 6.20
C ALA A 109 -0.08 -2.12 7.47
N ILE A 110 0.84 -1.24 7.92
CA ILE A 110 1.53 -1.47 9.19
C ILE A 110 0.52 -1.58 10.35
N GLY A 111 0.58 -2.69 11.10
CA GLY A 111 -0.33 -3.01 12.19
C GLY A 111 -1.72 -3.50 11.77
N SER A 112 -1.93 -3.80 10.49
CA SER A 112 -3.07 -4.61 10.04
C SER A 112 -2.76 -6.09 10.22
N GLU A 113 -3.82 -6.90 10.36
CA GLU A 113 -3.69 -8.35 10.56
C GLU A 113 -4.57 -9.09 9.55
N TYR A 114 -4.06 -10.21 9.07
CA TYR A 114 -4.78 -11.18 8.25
C TYR A 114 -4.75 -12.54 8.95
N ARG A 115 -5.95 -13.13 9.23
CA ARG A 115 -6.10 -14.39 9.97
C ARG A 115 -5.32 -14.43 11.29
N GLY A 116 -5.36 -13.30 12.04
CA GLY A 116 -4.67 -13.16 13.33
C GLY A 116 -3.16 -13.01 13.25
N ARG A 117 -2.58 -12.86 12.05
CA ARG A 117 -1.16 -12.65 11.85
C ARG A 117 -0.90 -11.23 11.34
N PRO A 118 0.08 -10.51 11.87
CA PRO A 118 0.39 -9.16 11.39
C PRO A 118 0.89 -9.18 9.95
N ILE A 119 0.46 -8.21 9.14
CA ILE A 119 1.05 -7.99 7.82
C ILE A 119 2.55 -7.72 8.01
N GLY A 120 3.38 -8.40 7.23
CA GLY A 120 4.85 -8.38 7.36
C GLY A 120 5.44 -9.55 8.13
N CYS A 121 4.60 -10.50 8.62
CA CYS A 121 5.08 -11.76 9.21
C CYS A 121 5.72 -12.70 8.19
N ASN A 122 5.47 -12.47 6.89
CA ASN A 122 5.98 -13.26 5.77
C ASN A 122 5.51 -14.74 5.78
N ASP A 123 4.30 -15.00 6.28
CA ASP A 123 3.71 -16.34 6.27
C ASP A 123 3.14 -16.70 4.88
N TRP A 124 2.73 -15.70 4.08
CA TRP A 124 2.11 -15.89 2.76
C TRP A 124 3.01 -15.47 1.60
N SER A 125 3.87 -14.49 1.83
CA SER A 125 4.77 -13.95 0.80
C SER A 125 6.19 -13.82 1.31
N PRO A 126 7.21 -13.98 0.44
CA PRO A 126 8.61 -13.80 0.84
C PRO A 126 9.00 -12.34 1.04
N LEU A 127 8.24 -11.38 0.49
CA LEU A 127 8.62 -9.97 0.44
C LEU A 127 7.42 -9.06 0.75
N VAL A 128 7.52 -8.25 1.80
CA VAL A 128 6.49 -7.27 2.20
C VAL A 128 7.09 -5.88 2.33
N CYS A 129 6.51 -4.89 1.64
CA CYS A 129 7.05 -3.53 1.52
C CYS A 129 6.19 -2.52 2.27
N PHE A 130 6.77 -1.78 3.20
CA PHE A 130 6.12 -0.75 4.02
C PHE A 130 6.57 0.67 3.65
N SER A 131 5.70 1.65 3.93
CA SER A 131 5.97 3.08 3.76
C SER A 131 5.94 3.82 5.10
N PHE A 132 6.91 4.71 5.29
CA PHE A 132 6.98 5.64 6.41
C PHE A 132 6.86 7.10 5.98
N HIS A 133 6.15 7.33 4.85
CA HIS A 133 5.80 8.66 4.36
C HIS A 133 4.94 9.42 5.40
N PRO A 134 4.95 10.77 5.47
CA PRO A 134 4.23 11.56 6.48
C PRO A 134 2.74 11.25 6.63
N ARG A 135 2.08 10.81 5.57
CA ARG A 135 0.65 10.44 5.58
C ARG A 135 0.35 9.04 6.08
N LYS A 136 1.35 8.26 6.48
CA LYS A 136 1.15 6.88 6.97
C LYS A 136 0.91 6.86 8.47
N VAL A 137 0.50 5.71 9.00
CA VAL A 137 0.27 5.51 10.45
C VAL A 137 1.54 5.79 11.25
N LEU A 138 2.67 5.35 10.73
CA LEU A 138 4.01 5.58 11.25
C LEU A 138 4.80 6.35 10.20
N SER A 139 5.54 7.40 10.60
CA SER A 139 6.30 8.22 9.67
C SER A 139 7.71 8.50 10.17
N THR A 140 8.66 8.57 9.23
CA THR A 140 10.04 9.02 9.43
C THR A 140 10.36 10.29 8.64
N GLY A 141 9.31 11.06 8.23
CA GLY A 141 9.44 12.14 7.26
C GLY A 141 9.36 11.60 5.82
N ASP A 142 10.17 10.66 5.49
CA ASP A 142 10.04 9.68 4.39
C ASP A 142 10.77 8.42 4.81
N GLY A 143 10.49 7.27 4.20
CA GLY A 143 11.14 6.02 4.51
C GLY A 143 10.33 4.82 4.02
N GLY A 144 10.99 3.66 4.02
CA GLY A 144 10.39 2.38 3.69
C GLY A 144 11.10 1.22 4.39
N MET A 145 10.50 0.05 4.28
CA MET A 145 11.04 -1.19 4.84
C MET A 145 10.60 -2.37 3.99
N ILE A 146 11.49 -3.34 3.83
CA ILE A 146 11.14 -4.65 3.28
C ILE A 146 11.33 -5.67 4.39
N THR A 147 10.32 -6.49 4.67
CA THR A 147 10.46 -7.65 5.55
C THR A 147 10.52 -8.94 4.74
N THR A 148 11.29 -9.90 5.23
CA THR A 148 11.42 -11.24 4.65
C THR A 148 11.90 -12.23 5.71
N ASN A 149 11.46 -13.49 5.63
CA ASN A 149 11.98 -14.58 6.46
C ASN A 149 13.18 -15.29 5.79
N ASP A 150 13.45 -14.99 4.51
CA ASP A 150 14.55 -15.56 3.75
C ASP A 150 15.84 -14.76 3.93
N ALA A 151 16.88 -15.41 4.49
CA ALA A 151 18.18 -14.78 4.73
C ALA A 151 18.94 -14.44 3.42
N GLN A 152 18.71 -15.19 2.33
CA GLN A 152 19.35 -14.92 1.04
C GLN A 152 18.72 -13.70 0.38
N LEU A 153 17.38 -13.60 0.40
CA LEU A 153 16.69 -12.38 -0.04
C LEU A 153 17.10 -11.17 0.79
N ALA A 154 17.18 -11.31 2.11
CA ALA A 154 17.63 -10.22 2.98
C ALA A 154 19.05 -9.75 2.65
N ARG A 155 19.97 -10.68 2.36
CA ARG A 155 21.35 -10.36 1.92
C ARG A 155 21.34 -9.66 0.56
N ARG A 156 20.60 -10.20 -0.43
CA ARG A 156 20.47 -9.59 -1.76
C ARG A 156 19.91 -8.16 -1.69
N LEU A 157 18.85 -7.95 -0.89
CA LEU A 157 18.25 -6.64 -0.70
C LEU A 157 19.23 -5.63 -0.07
N ARG A 158 20.06 -6.05 0.89
CA ARG A 158 21.09 -5.18 1.48
C ARG A 158 22.16 -4.78 0.47
N LEU A 159 22.58 -5.70 -0.39
CA LEU A 159 23.50 -5.40 -1.50
C LEU A 159 22.87 -4.40 -2.47
N LEU A 160 21.68 -4.72 -2.99
CA LEU A 160 20.96 -3.87 -3.95
C LEU A 160 20.72 -2.46 -3.41
N ARG A 161 20.35 -2.33 -2.13
CA ARG A 161 20.10 -1.04 -1.48
C ARG A 161 21.35 -0.15 -1.38
N GLN A 162 22.54 -0.73 -1.37
CA GLN A 162 23.79 -0.07 -1.03
C GLN A 162 24.84 -0.30 -2.12
N HIS A 163 24.59 0.18 -3.33
CA HIS A 163 25.51 0.13 -4.48
C HIS A 163 26.02 -1.26 -4.88
N GLY A 164 25.48 -2.34 -4.32
CA GLY A 164 26.02 -3.70 -4.49
C GLY A 164 27.25 -4.00 -3.62
N MET A 165 27.58 -3.12 -2.69
CA MET A 165 28.78 -3.21 -1.85
C MET A 165 28.69 -4.38 -0.86
N SER A 166 29.71 -5.25 -0.84
CA SER A 166 29.73 -6.50 -0.05
C SER A 166 29.92 -6.31 1.45
N VAL A 167 30.53 -5.19 1.86
CA VAL A 167 30.84 -4.85 3.26
C VAL A 167 30.25 -3.49 3.57
N ASN A 168 29.50 -3.37 4.66
CA ASN A 168 28.99 -2.08 5.10
C ASN A 168 30.04 -1.29 5.93
N ASP A 169 29.81 0.02 6.09
CA ASP A 169 30.73 0.91 6.81
C ASP A 169 31.00 0.45 8.25
N LEU A 170 29.96 -0.07 8.94
CA LEU A 170 30.10 -0.54 10.32
C LEU A 170 30.99 -1.79 10.42
N GLU A 171 30.83 -2.73 9.49
CA GLU A 171 31.68 -3.93 9.39
C GLU A 171 33.12 -3.54 9.09
N ARG A 172 33.37 -2.60 8.17
CA ARG A 172 34.68 -2.07 7.84
C ARG A 172 35.32 -1.37 9.02
N HIS A 173 34.59 -0.54 9.77
CA HIS A 173 35.12 0.14 10.97
C HIS A 173 35.42 -0.81 12.13
N LYS A 174 34.72 -1.94 12.22
CA LYS A 174 35.00 -2.96 13.29
C LYS A 174 36.08 -3.96 12.89
N ALA A 175 36.50 -4.00 11.64
CA ALA A 175 37.49 -4.93 11.17
C ALA A 175 38.87 -4.62 11.80
N ARG A 176 39.57 -5.68 12.24
CA ARG A 176 40.94 -5.60 12.77
C ARG A 176 42.01 -5.77 11.68
N THR A 177 41.57 -6.05 10.46
CA THR A 177 42.42 -6.21 9.27
C THR A 177 41.85 -5.35 8.15
N ILE A 178 42.68 -5.03 7.17
CA ILE A 178 42.21 -4.31 5.98
C ILE A 178 41.14 -5.21 5.27
N VAL A 179 39.97 -4.62 5.08
CA VAL A 179 38.88 -5.24 4.33
C VAL A 179 38.65 -4.41 3.05
N THR A 180 38.83 -5.05 1.92
CA THR A 180 38.51 -4.45 0.61
C THR A 180 37.10 -4.88 0.22
N GLU A 181 36.25 -3.89 -0.04
CA GLU A 181 34.90 -4.14 -0.52
C GLU A 181 34.87 -4.59 -1.98
N GLU A 182 33.93 -5.44 -2.30
CA GLU A 182 33.62 -5.89 -3.64
C GLU A 182 32.20 -5.44 -4.03
N TYR A 183 31.95 -5.34 -5.32
CA TYR A 183 30.65 -4.92 -5.87
C TYR A 183 30.11 -6.02 -6.80
N PRO A 184 29.63 -7.15 -6.23
CA PRO A 184 29.23 -8.34 -7.02
C PRO A 184 27.97 -8.13 -7.87
N ILE A 185 27.17 -7.11 -7.60
CA ILE A 185 25.97 -6.77 -8.36
C ILE A 185 25.84 -5.26 -8.55
N LEU A 186 25.14 -4.84 -9.59
CA LEU A 186 24.71 -3.45 -9.73
C LEU A 186 23.68 -3.12 -8.66
N GLY A 187 23.97 -2.12 -7.82
CA GLY A 187 23.10 -1.69 -6.74
C GLY A 187 22.78 -0.19 -6.81
N TYR A 188 21.95 0.25 -5.87
CA TYR A 188 21.37 1.58 -5.81
C TYR A 188 21.74 2.29 -4.51
N ASN A 189 21.52 3.60 -4.41
CA ASN A 189 21.64 4.33 -3.16
C ASN A 189 20.26 4.58 -2.55
N TYR A 190 19.69 3.55 -1.92
CA TYR A 190 18.32 3.55 -1.38
C TYR A 190 18.30 3.38 0.16
N ARG A 191 19.37 3.80 0.82
CA ARG A 191 19.48 3.71 2.28
C ARG A 191 18.54 4.68 2.99
N LEU A 192 17.96 4.24 4.10
CA LEU A 192 17.35 5.11 5.10
C LEU A 192 18.49 5.78 5.92
N THR A 193 18.37 7.05 6.26
CA THR A 193 19.33 7.74 7.10
C THR A 193 19.16 7.39 8.58
N ASP A 194 20.22 7.50 9.39
CA ASP A 194 20.17 7.25 10.83
C ASP A 194 19.22 8.23 11.56
N VAL A 195 19.12 9.47 11.07
CA VAL A 195 18.16 10.47 11.58
C VAL A 195 16.72 9.97 11.40
N GLN A 196 16.38 9.51 10.20
CA GLN A 196 15.06 8.93 9.91
C GLN A 196 14.81 7.65 10.72
N ALA A 197 15.83 6.78 10.84
CA ALA A 197 15.71 5.56 11.63
C ALA A 197 15.46 5.86 13.12
N SER A 198 16.11 6.87 13.67
CA SER A 198 15.89 7.33 15.06
C SER A 198 14.44 7.79 15.29
N ILE A 199 13.89 8.60 14.37
CA ILE A 199 12.48 9.00 14.40
C ILE A 199 11.58 7.75 14.33
N GLY A 200 11.90 6.83 13.42
CA GLY A 200 11.13 5.58 13.23
C GLY A 200 11.06 4.72 14.50
N LEU A 201 12.16 4.57 15.22
CA LEU A 201 12.20 3.86 16.50
C LEU A 201 11.28 4.50 17.55
N GLY A 202 11.26 5.84 17.62
CA GLY A 202 10.36 6.59 18.50
C GLY A 202 8.88 6.39 18.13
N GLN A 203 8.57 6.40 16.83
CA GLN A 203 7.23 6.17 16.32
C GLN A 203 6.77 4.71 16.56
N LEU A 204 7.65 3.74 16.30
CA LEU A 204 7.34 2.31 16.45
C LEU A 204 6.94 1.93 17.88
N ARG A 205 7.60 2.52 18.88
CA ARG A 205 7.25 2.32 20.30
C ARG A 205 5.83 2.78 20.64
N ARG A 206 5.25 3.65 19.84
CA ARG A 206 3.90 4.19 20.03
C ARG A 206 2.86 3.56 19.10
N LEU A 207 3.24 2.59 18.27
CA LEU A 207 2.40 2.05 17.21
C LEU A 207 1.06 1.53 17.74
N ASP A 208 1.06 0.75 18.82
CA ASP A 208 -0.18 0.18 19.39
C ASP A 208 -1.16 1.27 19.84
N ALA A 209 -0.66 2.32 20.48
CA ALA A 209 -1.48 3.45 20.91
C ALA A 209 -2.05 4.23 19.70
N LEU A 210 -1.23 4.43 18.64
CA LEU A 210 -1.67 5.08 17.41
C LEU A 210 -2.78 4.26 16.73
N LEU A 211 -2.61 2.94 16.64
CA LEU A 211 -3.60 2.03 16.05
C LEU A 211 -4.90 2.00 16.87
N ALA A 212 -4.80 1.88 18.18
CA ALA A 212 -5.97 1.88 19.07
C ALA A 212 -6.80 3.17 18.89
N ARG A 213 -6.13 4.33 18.85
CA ARG A 213 -6.82 5.61 18.67
C ARG A 213 -7.47 5.73 17.29
N ARG A 214 -6.80 5.30 16.21
CA ARG A 214 -7.38 5.32 14.86
C ARG A 214 -8.61 4.44 14.75
N ARG A 215 -8.56 3.22 15.31
CA ARG A 215 -9.70 2.30 15.35
C ARG A 215 -10.86 2.87 16.15
N ALA A 216 -10.60 3.53 17.28
CA ALA A 216 -11.63 4.19 18.07
C ALA A 216 -12.34 5.31 17.30
N ILE A 217 -11.60 6.14 16.55
CA ILE A 217 -12.19 7.19 15.70
C ILE A 217 -13.02 6.57 14.56
N ALA A 218 -12.49 5.54 13.89
CA ALA A 218 -13.21 4.85 12.84
C ALA A 218 -14.52 4.23 13.32
N ALA A 219 -14.52 3.58 14.50
CA ALA A 219 -15.73 3.01 15.11
C ALA A 219 -16.79 4.09 15.42
N ARG A 220 -16.37 5.29 15.78
CA ARG A 220 -17.31 6.42 15.97
C ARG A 220 -17.92 6.88 14.65
N TYR A 221 -17.10 6.97 13.58
CA TYR A 221 -17.61 7.25 12.24
C TYR A 221 -18.61 6.18 11.79
N ASP A 222 -18.27 4.90 11.97
CA ASP A 222 -19.14 3.78 11.61
C ASP A 222 -20.48 3.88 12.30
N ALA A 223 -20.50 4.10 13.63
CA ALA A 223 -21.73 4.25 14.40
C ALA A 223 -22.55 5.47 13.97
N ALA A 224 -21.88 6.62 13.74
CA ALA A 224 -22.55 7.87 13.43
C ALA A 224 -22.99 7.98 11.97
N LEU A 225 -22.35 7.31 11.02
CA LEU A 225 -22.69 7.31 9.60
C LEU A 225 -23.49 6.08 9.17
N ALA A 226 -23.75 5.13 10.08
CA ALA A 226 -24.60 3.98 9.78
C ALA A 226 -25.99 4.46 9.30
N GLY A 227 -26.41 3.94 8.13
CA GLY A 227 -27.68 4.31 7.51
C GLY A 227 -27.78 5.76 7.03
N ALA A 228 -26.68 6.50 6.96
CA ALA A 228 -26.69 7.85 6.38
C ALA A 228 -27.06 7.77 4.89
N PRO A 229 -28.09 8.51 4.42
CA PRO A 229 -28.49 8.48 3.03
C PRO A 229 -27.34 8.86 2.08
N GLY A 230 -27.17 8.12 0.98
CA GLY A 230 -26.14 8.37 0.00
C GLY A 230 -24.72 7.98 0.42
N VAL A 231 -24.54 7.36 1.58
CA VAL A 231 -23.25 6.92 2.10
C VAL A 231 -23.24 5.41 2.32
N GLN A 232 -22.28 4.74 1.72
CA GLN A 232 -21.98 3.34 1.97
C GLN A 232 -20.67 3.23 2.77
N LEU A 233 -20.74 2.48 3.89
CA LEU A 233 -19.58 2.14 4.70
C LEU A 233 -19.02 0.79 4.27
N PHE A 234 -17.73 0.63 4.42
CA PHE A 234 -17.05 -0.64 4.23
C PHE A 234 -17.01 -1.43 5.54
N ARG A 235 -17.14 -2.74 5.45
CA ARG A 235 -17.09 -3.63 6.60
C ARG A 235 -15.79 -4.40 6.64
N GLU A 236 -15.20 -4.49 7.82
CA GLU A 236 -14.02 -5.33 8.06
C GLU A 236 -14.42 -6.80 7.99
N PRO A 237 -13.77 -7.63 7.14
CA PRO A 237 -14.00 -9.07 7.13
C PRO A 237 -13.58 -9.71 8.47
N PRO A 238 -14.27 -10.77 8.94
CA PRO A 238 -13.99 -11.38 10.25
C PRO A 238 -12.55 -11.92 10.42
N HIS A 239 -11.89 -12.24 9.32
CA HIS A 239 -10.51 -12.75 9.29
C HIS A 239 -9.46 -11.67 9.13
N CYS A 240 -9.87 -10.39 9.02
CA CYS A 240 -8.99 -9.24 8.92
C CYS A 240 -9.11 -8.34 10.14
N ARG A 241 -8.06 -7.58 10.41
CA ARG A 241 -8.07 -6.46 11.33
C ARG A 241 -7.40 -5.26 10.71
N TRP A 242 -8.18 -4.23 10.38
CA TRP A 242 -7.67 -3.05 9.71
C TRP A 242 -6.94 -2.11 10.67
N ASN A 243 -5.89 -1.48 10.21
CA ASN A 243 -5.17 -0.45 10.97
C ASN A 243 -5.84 0.92 10.90
N GLN A 244 -6.87 1.08 10.06
CA GLN A 244 -7.56 2.33 9.79
C GLN A 244 -6.59 3.44 9.36
N GLN A 245 -5.68 3.11 8.42
CA GLN A 245 -4.80 4.08 7.78
C GLN A 245 -5.59 5.22 7.15
N THR A 246 -6.73 4.92 6.56
CA THR A 246 -7.64 5.85 5.91
C THR A 246 -9.07 5.45 6.23
N TYR A 247 -9.90 6.42 6.58
CA TYR A 247 -11.34 6.19 6.69
C TYR A 247 -12.00 6.58 5.36
N LEU A 248 -12.62 5.62 4.71
CA LEU A 248 -13.17 5.76 3.37
C LEU A 248 -14.67 5.52 3.40
N VAL A 249 -15.42 6.41 2.73
CA VAL A 249 -16.84 6.20 2.41
C VAL A 249 -17.02 6.09 0.91
N ARG A 250 -18.01 5.32 0.47
CA ARG A 250 -18.44 5.27 -0.93
C ARG A 250 -19.75 6.02 -1.08
N LEU A 251 -19.91 6.74 -2.18
CA LEU A 251 -21.11 7.43 -2.60
C LEU A 251 -21.70 6.66 -3.80
N PRO A 252 -22.56 5.65 -3.58
CA PRO A 252 -22.98 4.76 -4.65
C PRO A 252 -23.69 5.49 -5.78
N GLY A 253 -23.38 5.12 -7.04
CA GLY A 253 -24.06 5.64 -8.23
C GLY A 253 -23.73 7.09 -8.59
N VAL A 254 -22.82 7.75 -7.87
CA VAL A 254 -22.43 9.14 -8.23
C VAL A 254 -21.32 9.12 -9.29
N THR A 255 -21.29 10.18 -10.09
CA THR A 255 -20.19 10.48 -11.02
C THR A 255 -19.03 11.14 -10.29
N ALA A 256 -17.84 11.17 -10.90
CA ALA A 256 -16.68 11.88 -10.37
C ALA A 256 -17.00 13.37 -10.09
N ALA A 257 -17.75 14.03 -10.98
CA ALA A 257 -18.15 15.43 -10.80
C ALA A 257 -19.04 15.64 -9.56
N ARG A 258 -20.01 14.74 -9.30
CA ARG A 258 -20.86 14.80 -8.09
C ARG A 258 -20.07 14.51 -6.82
N ARG A 259 -19.11 13.56 -6.88
CA ARG A 259 -18.16 13.33 -5.78
C ARG A 259 -17.33 14.57 -5.50
N ASP A 260 -16.79 15.23 -6.53
CA ASP A 260 -15.98 16.45 -6.38
C ASP A 260 -16.80 17.60 -5.80
N ALA A 261 -18.08 17.75 -6.20
CA ALA A 261 -19.00 18.73 -5.60
C ALA A 261 -19.24 18.43 -4.11
N PHE A 262 -19.38 17.16 -3.71
CA PHE A 262 -19.48 16.79 -2.30
C PHE A 262 -18.19 17.13 -1.53
N MET A 263 -17.03 16.84 -2.10
CA MET A 263 -15.74 17.20 -1.50
C MET A 263 -15.58 18.73 -1.36
N GLN A 264 -16.06 19.50 -2.34
CA GLN A 264 -16.06 20.96 -2.25
C GLN A 264 -16.98 21.45 -1.12
N ALA A 265 -18.18 20.89 -0.98
CA ALA A 265 -19.07 21.24 0.12
C ALA A 265 -18.47 20.92 1.51
N LEU A 266 -17.74 19.83 1.64
CA LEU A 266 -16.97 19.53 2.86
C LEU A 266 -15.86 20.58 3.09
N LEU A 267 -15.15 20.98 2.04
CA LEU A 267 -14.10 21.99 2.13
C LEU A 267 -14.66 23.35 2.53
N ASP A 268 -15.81 23.75 1.99
CA ASP A 268 -16.52 25.00 2.34
C ASP A 268 -16.98 25.00 3.81
N ALA A 269 -17.23 23.79 4.37
CA ALA A 269 -17.49 23.58 5.79
C ALA A 269 -16.20 23.46 6.65
N GLY A 270 -15.02 23.74 6.09
CA GLY A 270 -13.73 23.68 6.79
C GLY A 270 -13.18 22.25 6.96
N ILE A 271 -13.69 21.26 6.21
CA ILE A 271 -13.30 19.86 6.32
C ILE A 271 -12.52 19.45 5.08
N ALA A 272 -11.21 19.24 5.24
CA ALA A 272 -10.36 18.71 4.17
C ALA A 272 -10.65 17.22 3.93
N SER A 273 -11.04 16.90 2.71
CA SER A 273 -11.24 15.52 2.24
C SER A 273 -10.38 15.25 1.01
N ARG A 274 -10.35 14.02 0.55
CA ARG A 274 -9.64 13.64 -0.67
C ARG A 274 -10.47 12.62 -1.45
N ARG A 275 -10.33 12.63 -2.79
CA ARG A 275 -10.81 11.50 -3.58
C ARG A 275 -10.23 10.20 -3.01
N GLY A 276 -10.90 9.11 -3.15
CA GLY A 276 -10.40 7.78 -2.77
C GLY A 276 -9.06 7.48 -3.44
N VAL A 277 -8.86 6.25 -3.84
CA VAL A 277 -7.62 5.88 -4.53
C VAL A 277 -7.80 6.12 -6.03
N MET A 278 -6.70 6.42 -6.73
CA MET A 278 -6.69 6.64 -8.17
C MET A 278 -6.79 5.31 -8.95
N SER A 279 -7.21 5.37 -10.19
CA SER A 279 -7.16 4.25 -11.15
C SER A 279 -6.00 4.49 -12.12
N ILE A 280 -4.91 3.73 -11.97
CA ILE A 280 -3.63 3.92 -12.67
C ILE A 280 -3.80 3.88 -14.20
N HIS A 281 -4.62 2.94 -14.70
CA HIS A 281 -4.86 2.77 -16.13
C HIS A 281 -5.54 3.99 -16.80
N ARG A 282 -6.12 4.91 -16.01
CA ARG A 282 -6.71 6.18 -16.48
C ARG A 282 -5.71 7.33 -16.53
N GLU A 283 -4.51 7.17 -16.01
CA GLU A 283 -3.49 8.22 -16.01
C GLU A 283 -2.85 8.33 -17.40
N ALA A 284 -2.56 9.56 -17.85
CA ALA A 284 -2.13 9.85 -19.22
C ALA A 284 -0.91 9.01 -19.67
N CYS A 285 0.09 8.86 -18.80
CA CYS A 285 1.31 8.10 -19.11
C CYS A 285 1.05 6.58 -19.29
N TYR A 286 0.00 6.05 -18.64
CA TYR A 286 -0.41 4.65 -18.81
C TYR A 286 -1.26 4.45 -20.06
N ILE A 287 -2.17 5.40 -20.35
CA ILE A 287 -2.96 5.39 -21.59
C ILE A 287 -2.04 5.48 -22.83
N GLU A 288 -1.02 6.35 -22.78
CA GLU A 288 -0.04 6.50 -23.84
C GLU A 288 0.75 5.20 -24.08
N ARG A 289 1.13 4.51 -23.00
CA ARG A 289 1.99 3.31 -23.06
C ARG A 289 1.21 2.03 -23.38
N PHE A 290 0.03 1.86 -22.83
CA PHE A 290 -0.73 0.59 -22.86
C PHE A 290 -2.08 0.69 -23.57
N GLY A 291 -2.45 1.86 -24.09
CA GLY A 291 -3.78 2.12 -24.64
C GLY A 291 -4.84 2.30 -23.54
N ARG A 292 -6.08 2.53 -23.97
CA ARG A 292 -7.22 2.61 -23.04
C ARG A 292 -7.65 1.22 -22.65
N GLN A 293 -7.74 0.99 -21.35
CA GLN A 293 -8.23 -0.24 -20.74
C GLN A 293 -9.46 0.09 -19.87
N SER A 294 -10.27 -0.90 -19.53
CA SER A 294 -11.42 -0.72 -18.66
C SER A 294 -11.41 -1.74 -17.51
N PHE A 295 -11.55 -1.21 -16.30
CA PHE A 295 -11.66 -1.96 -15.05
C PHE A 295 -12.81 -1.36 -14.24
N PRO A 296 -14.06 -1.83 -14.48
CA PRO A 296 -15.27 -1.16 -14.01
C PRO A 296 -15.33 -0.92 -12.50
N GLU A 297 -14.88 -1.89 -11.68
CA GLU A 297 -14.91 -1.75 -10.22
C GLU A 297 -13.85 -0.76 -9.72
N SER A 298 -12.66 -0.77 -10.30
CA SER A 298 -11.61 0.21 -10.02
C SER A 298 -12.04 1.61 -10.41
N GLU A 299 -12.70 1.76 -11.54
CA GLU A 299 -13.22 3.03 -12.04
C GLU A 299 -14.33 3.55 -11.14
N ALA A 300 -15.30 2.72 -10.80
CA ALA A 300 -16.39 3.07 -9.88
C ALA A 300 -15.84 3.44 -8.48
N ALA A 301 -14.88 2.68 -7.95
CA ALA A 301 -14.24 3.01 -6.68
C ALA A 301 -13.52 4.36 -6.72
N SER A 302 -12.78 4.63 -7.79
CA SER A 302 -12.07 5.91 -7.97
C SER A 302 -13.04 7.10 -8.07
N ASP A 303 -14.17 6.90 -8.75
CA ASP A 303 -15.15 7.98 -8.98
C ASP A 303 -16.09 8.21 -7.80
N GLN A 304 -16.31 7.20 -6.94
CA GLN A 304 -17.34 7.22 -5.90
C GLN A 304 -16.79 7.32 -4.48
N CYS A 305 -15.50 7.02 -4.25
CA CYS A 305 -14.97 6.98 -2.89
C CYS A 305 -14.36 8.32 -2.45
N VAL A 306 -14.55 8.65 -1.18
CA VAL A 306 -14.00 9.84 -0.52
C VAL A 306 -13.33 9.46 0.78
N CYS A 307 -12.08 9.91 0.97
CA CYS A 307 -11.36 9.80 2.22
C CYS A 307 -11.76 10.93 3.15
N LEU A 308 -12.30 10.59 4.31
CA LEU A 308 -12.61 11.52 5.39
C LEU A 308 -11.37 11.73 6.29
N PRO A 309 -11.29 12.87 7.01
CA PRO A 309 -10.21 13.11 7.96
C PRO A 309 -10.13 12.00 9.01
N LEU A 310 -8.93 11.45 9.21
CA LEU A 310 -8.63 10.55 10.31
C LEU A 310 -7.17 10.72 10.73
N TYR A 311 -6.96 11.33 11.90
CA TYR A 311 -5.66 11.49 12.54
C TYR A 311 -5.79 11.32 14.05
N THR A 312 -4.74 10.94 14.73
CA THR A 312 -4.80 10.48 16.12
C THR A 312 -5.16 11.58 17.13
N GLN A 313 -4.94 12.84 16.79
CA GLN A 313 -5.24 14.00 17.65
C GLN A 313 -6.67 14.51 17.48
N MET A 314 -7.49 13.93 16.59
CA MET A 314 -8.88 14.37 16.40
C MET A 314 -9.65 14.38 17.71
N THR A 315 -10.28 15.54 17.96
CA THR A 315 -11.19 15.73 19.10
C THR A 315 -12.59 15.20 18.76
N ASP A 316 -13.40 15.01 19.80
CA ASP A 316 -14.79 14.61 19.64
C ASP A 316 -15.61 15.65 18.88
N VAL A 317 -15.29 16.93 19.06
CA VAL A 317 -15.93 18.05 18.35
C VAL A 317 -15.64 17.93 16.84
N GLU A 318 -14.40 17.75 16.46
CA GLU A 318 -14.00 17.61 15.05
C GLU A 318 -14.65 16.38 14.39
N ILE A 319 -14.71 15.25 15.09
CA ILE A 319 -15.39 14.04 14.58
C ILE A 319 -16.87 14.34 14.34
N ASN A 320 -17.56 15.00 15.28
CA ASN A 320 -18.96 15.33 15.13
C ASN A 320 -19.20 16.35 14.01
N GLN A 321 -18.31 17.32 13.81
CA GLN A 321 -18.37 18.25 12.68
C GLN A 321 -18.27 17.53 11.33
N VAL A 322 -17.33 16.59 11.20
CA VAL A 322 -17.21 15.78 9.98
C VAL A 322 -18.47 14.97 9.73
N VAL A 323 -19.01 14.30 10.75
CA VAL A 323 -20.25 13.51 10.63
C VAL A 323 -21.44 14.36 10.22
N ALA A 324 -21.61 15.53 10.85
CA ALA A 324 -22.70 16.46 10.51
C ALA A 324 -22.62 16.92 9.05
N ALA A 325 -21.44 17.34 8.61
CA ALA A 325 -21.24 17.78 7.24
C ALA A 325 -21.45 16.66 6.20
N VAL A 326 -20.97 15.45 6.49
CA VAL A 326 -21.21 14.29 5.62
C VAL A 326 -22.72 14.00 5.52
N ARG A 327 -23.45 13.95 6.61
CA ARG A 327 -24.91 13.74 6.60
C ARG A 327 -25.68 14.84 5.87
N GLN A 328 -25.22 16.08 5.96
CA GLN A 328 -25.84 17.25 5.33
C GLN A 328 -25.63 17.26 3.81
N HIS A 329 -24.40 16.96 3.36
CA HIS A 329 -23.96 17.20 1.98
C HIS A 329 -23.84 15.93 1.13
N ALA A 330 -23.95 14.71 1.73
CA ALA A 330 -23.89 13.49 0.95
C ALA A 330 -24.96 13.49 -0.16
N PRO A 331 -24.57 13.18 -1.42
CA PRO A 331 -25.52 13.19 -2.52
C PRO A 331 -26.58 12.11 -2.28
N ARG A 332 -27.84 12.50 -2.35
CA ARG A 332 -28.95 11.52 -2.37
C ARG A 332 -29.11 11.00 -3.79
N ALA A 333 -29.40 9.71 -3.92
CA ALA A 333 -29.65 9.06 -5.19
C ALA A 333 -30.80 9.71 -5.96
#